data_881d0d97a6e71359774d4047727566f6
#
_entry.id   881d0d97a6e71359774d4047727566f6
#
_cell.length_a   1.000
_cell.length_b   1.000
_cell.length_c   1.000
_cell.angle_alpha   90.00
_cell.angle_beta   90.00
_cell.angle_gamma   90.00
#
_symmetry.space_group_name_H-M   'P 1'
#
loop_
_entity.id
_entity.type
_entity.pdbx_description
1 polymer ?
#
loop_
_entity_poly.entity_id
_entity_poly.type
_entity_poly.pdbx_seq_one_letter_code
_entity_poly.pdbx_strand_id
1 'polypeptide(L)'
;IHNYIVGDNCLIANVSVMETTEGATYGQGNVISVLNEAGDGNIIMFPELSSQFAALMVKHFKDKDLKNAIRRLVSEEIARLTPVVSTIGNNVKIVNSKEITNTIIHNDCEISGASRLCDCTILSSEYANVYIGTGVICENSIISEGSSIINSAKIQDCFIGETCHITNGFTASQSIFFANSHMANGEACATFCGPFSVSHHKSTLLIGGMYSFYNAGSGTNFSNHAYKMGP
;
A
#
# COMPACT_ATOMS: atom_id res chain seq x y z
N ILE A 1 11.19 -16.17 -14.68
CA ILE A 1 9.83 -15.58 -14.72
C ILE A 1 8.86 -16.72 -14.99
N HIS A 2 7.84 -16.83 -14.16
CA HIS A 2 6.84 -17.89 -14.27
C HIS A 2 5.42 -17.30 -14.07
N ASN A 3 4.48 -17.62 -14.98
CA ASN A 3 3.09 -17.15 -14.93
C ASN A 3 2.94 -15.63 -14.87
N TYR A 4 3.62 -14.88 -15.74
CA TYR A 4 3.47 -13.45 -15.94
C TYR A 4 3.12 -13.13 -17.39
N ILE A 5 2.24 -12.17 -17.60
CA ILE A 5 2.03 -11.53 -18.89
C ILE A 5 2.83 -10.25 -18.88
N VAL A 6 3.74 -10.08 -19.83
CA VAL A 6 4.64 -8.92 -19.90
C VAL A 6 4.29 -8.10 -21.13
N GLY A 7 4.09 -6.81 -20.92
CA GLY A 7 3.82 -5.82 -21.97
C GLY A 7 5.05 -5.47 -22.81
N ASP A 8 4.88 -4.48 -23.68
CA ASP A 8 5.91 -4.06 -24.63
C ASP A 8 6.96 -3.14 -23.98
N ASN A 9 8.16 -3.11 -24.59
CA ASN A 9 9.28 -2.24 -24.19
C ASN A 9 9.74 -2.38 -22.74
N CYS A 10 9.58 -3.56 -22.13
CA CYS A 10 10.00 -3.82 -20.77
C CYS A 10 11.48 -4.21 -20.68
N LEU A 11 12.16 -3.72 -19.65
CA LEU A 11 13.50 -4.17 -19.26
C LEU A 11 13.42 -4.92 -17.94
N ILE A 12 13.62 -6.24 -17.97
CA ILE A 12 13.67 -7.08 -16.77
C ILE A 12 15.05 -7.73 -16.72
N ALA A 13 15.88 -7.33 -15.75
CA ALA A 13 17.24 -7.81 -15.65
C ALA A 13 17.68 -8.02 -14.20
N ASN A 14 18.41 -9.11 -13.97
CA ASN A 14 18.96 -9.44 -12.65
C ASN A 14 17.87 -9.50 -11.56
N VAL A 15 16.82 -10.29 -11.80
CA VAL A 15 15.74 -10.59 -10.86
C VAL A 15 15.84 -12.06 -10.49
N SER A 16 15.92 -12.38 -9.19
CA SER A 16 16.14 -13.75 -8.75
C SER A 16 14.89 -14.62 -8.87
N VAL A 17 13.74 -14.11 -8.42
CA VAL A 17 12.45 -14.80 -8.48
C VAL A 17 11.38 -13.83 -8.99
N MET A 18 10.58 -14.32 -9.95
CA MET A 18 9.41 -13.60 -10.46
C MET A 18 8.35 -14.63 -10.86
N GLU A 19 7.29 -14.74 -10.07
CA GLU A 19 6.27 -15.76 -10.31
C GLU A 19 4.87 -15.38 -9.79
N THR A 20 3.84 -15.96 -10.42
CA THR A 20 2.48 -15.96 -9.87
C THR A 20 2.17 -17.35 -9.37
N THR A 21 1.76 -17.44 -8.10
CA THR A 21 1.31 -18.66 -7.44
C THR A 21 -0.21 -18.72 -7.35
N GLU A 22 -0.74 -19.89 -7.08
CA GLU A 22 -2.18 -20.08 -6.85
C GLU A 22 -2.63 -19.28 -5.62
N GLY A 23 -3.81 -18.63 -5.71
CA GLY A 23 -4.37 -17.84 -4.62
C GLY A 23 -3.81 -16.42 -4.48
N ALA A 24 -3.12 -15.91 -5.50
CA ALA A 24 -2.66 -14.51 -5.53
C ALA A 24 -3.81 -13.53 -5.29
N THR A 25 -3.64 -12.63 -4.34
CA THR A 25 -4.63 -11.58 -4.01
C THR A 25 -4.25 -10.22 -4.57
N TYR A 26 -2.98 -10.04 -4.89
CA TYR A 26 -2.44 -8.76 -5.37
C TYR A 26 -2.65 -7.59 -4.38
N GLY A 27 -2.84 -7.90 -3.08
CA GLY A 27 -3.19 -6.90 -2.07
C GLY A 27 -4.64 -6.41 -2.13
N GLN A 28 -5.43 -6.88 -3.12
CA GLN A 28 -6.81 -6.47 -3.31
C GLN A 28 -7.76 -7.31 -2.44
N GLY A 29 -8.77 -6.66 -1.87
CA GLY A 29 -9.71 -7.32 -0.96
C GLY A 29 -9.16 -7.55 0.45
N ASN A 30 -7.91 -7.24 0.70
CA ASN A 30 -7.33 -7.27 2.03
C ASN A 30 -8.12 -6.34 2.97
N VAL A 31 -8.43 -6.84 4.15
CA VAL A 31 -9.16 -6.07 5.17
C VAL A 31 -8.16 -5.63 6.22
N ILE A 32 -7.93 -4.35 6.31
CA ILE A 32 -6.98 -3.76 7.25
C ILE A 32 -7.66 -3.05 8.40
N SER A 33 -7.03 -3.09 9.57
CA SER A 33 -7.58 -2.54 10.82
C SER A 33 -6.94 -1.21 11.15
N VAL A 34 -7.34 -0.16 10.44
CA VAL A 34 -6.93 1.19 10.82
C VAL A 34 -7.67 1.62 12.09
N LEU A 35 -7.03 2.40 12.95
CA LEU A 35 -7.53 2.86 14.24
C LEU A 35 -7.84 1.75 15.25
N ASN A 36 -7.46 0.51 14.96
CA ASN A 36 -7.76 -0.62 15.82
C ASN A 36 -6.72 -1.75 15.66
N GLU A 37 -5.67 -1.73 16.45
CA GLU A 37 -4.61 -2.74 16.42
C GLU A 37 -5.10 -4.15 16.84
N ALA A 38 -6.24 -4.27 17.53
CA ALA A 38 -6.75 -5.55 18.02
C ALA A 38 -7.60 -6.33 17.00
N GLY A 39 -7.79 -5.80 15.80
CA GLY A 39 -8.59 -6.45 14.76
C GLY A 39 -9.90 -5.73 14.44
N ASP A 40 -10.86 -6.43 13.85
CA ASP A 40 -12.09 -5.85 13.29
C ASP A 40 -11.85 -4.90 12.13
N GLY A 41 -11.03 -5.35 11.14
CA GLY A 41 -10.66 -4.59 9.96
C GLY A 41 -11.82 -3.80 9.36
N ASN A 42 -11.62 -2.52 9.21
CA ASN A 42 -12.65 -1.58 8.80
C ASN A 42 -12.54 -1.19 7.33
N ILE A 43 -11.33 -1.31 6.77
CA ILE A 43 -11.04 -0.90 5.40
C ILE A 43 -10.80 -2.13 4.55
N ILE A 44 -11.50 -2.22 3.43
CA ILE A 44 -11.22 -3.19 2.38
C ILE A 44 -10.39 -2.47 1.32
N MET A 45 -9.20 -2.98 1.04
CA MET A 45 -8.31 -2.37 0.03
C MET A 45 -8.73 -2.77 -1.38
N PHE A 46 -8.77 -1.79 -2.27
CA PHE A 46 -8.96 -1.98 -3.70
C PHE A 46 -8.35 -0.76 -4.45
N PRO A 47 -8.06 -0.88 -5.76
CA PRO A 47 -7.32 0.14 -6.50
C PRO A 47 -7.89 1.56 -6.42
N GLU A 48 -9.20 1.73 -6.48
CA GLU A 48 -9.89 3.02 -6.48
C GLU A 48 -10.26 3.54 -5.07
N LEU A 49 -9.63 3.02 -4.02
CA LEU A 49 -9.90 3.44 -2.65
C LEU A 49 -9.53 4.91 -2.44
N SER A 50 -10.52 5.76 -2.23
CA SER A 50 -10.33 7.17 -1.89
C SER A 50 -10.34 7.43 -0.38
N SER A 51 -9.75 8.55 0.04
CA SER A 51 -9.75 8.96 1.45
C SER A 51 -11.14 9.16 2.01
N GLN A 52 -12.07 9.66 1.20
CA GLN A 52 -13.47 9.86 1.58
C GLN A 52 -14.18 8.53 1.79
N PHE A 53 -13.94 7.56 0.89
CA PHE A 53 -14.57 6.25 1.01
C PHE A 53 -13.99 5.46 2.19
N ALA A 54 -12.69 5.55 2.42
CA ALA A 54 -12.05 4.97 3.59
C ALA A 54 -12.59 5.58 4.90
N ALA A 55 -12.73 6.90 4.96
CA ALA A 55 -13.32 7.59 6.12
C ALA A 55 -14.77 7.16 6.37
N LEU A 56 -15.56 6.94 5.32
CA LEU A 56 -16.92 6.41 5.43
C LEU A 56 -16.92 5.02 6.07
N MET A 57 -16.03 4.11 5.61
CA MET A 57 -15.90 2.77 6.18
C MET A 57 -15.55 2.82 7.67
N VAL A 58 -14.57 3.63 8.05
CA VAL A 58 -14.13 3.78 9.45
C VAL A 58 -15.24 4.36 10.31
N LYS A 59 -15.88 5.43 9.84
CA LYS A 59 -16.92 6.13 10.62
C LYS A 59 -18.16 5.26 10.89
N HIS A 60 -18.50 4.41 9.95
CA HIS A 60 -19.73 3.60 9.98
C HIS A 60 -19.47 2.10 10.14
N PHE A 61 -18.34 1.71 10.72
CA PHE A 61 -17.95 0.29 10.83
C PHE A 61 -18.94 -0.59 11.60
N LYS A 62 -19.78 -0.02 12.47
CA LYS A 62 -20.82 -0.71 13.22
C LYS A 62 -22.11 -0.93 12.42
N ASP A 63 -22.31 -0.21 11.32
CA ASP A 63 -23.45 -0.36 10.43
C ASP A 63 -23.26 -1.62 9.56
N LYS A 64 -23.96 -2.68 9.91
CA LYS A 64 -23.84 -3.98 9.24
C LYS A 64 -24.35 -3.94 7.79
N ASP A 65 -25.41 -3.20 7.53
CA ASP A 65 -26.03 -3.14 6.21
C ASP A 65 -25.12 -2.37 5.24
N LEU A 66 -24.61 -1.24 5.68
CA LEU A 66 -23.62 -0.47 4.92
C LEU A 66 -22.34 -1.29 4.69
N LYS A 67 -21.82 -1.95 5.71
CA LYS A 67 -20.62 -2.81 5.60
C LYS A 67 -20.82 -3.95 4.59
N ASN A 68 -21.98 -4.59 4.58
CA ASN A 68 -22.29 -5.65 3.63
C ASN A 68 -22.45 -5.10 2.20
N ALA A 69 -23.08 -3.95 2.03
CA ALA A 69 -23.21 -3.28 0.73
C ALA A 69 -21.84 -2.90 0.15
N ILE A 70 -20.97 -2.31 0.97
CA ILE A 70 -19.59 -1.97 0.58
C ILE A 70 -18.82 -3.23 0.18
N ARG A 71 -18.87 -4.28 1.00
CA ARG A 71 -18.18 -5.54 0.69
C ARG A 71 -18.61 -6.12 -0.65
N ARG A 72 -19.90 -6.12 -0.93
CA ARG A 72 -20.42 -6.60 -2.21
C ARG A 72 -19.88 -5.78 -3.38
N LEU A 73 -20.00 -4.45 -3.33
CA LEU A 73 -19.52 -3.56 -4.38
C LEU A 73 -18.03 -3.72 -4.64
N VAL A 74 -17.22 -3.73 -3.57
CA VAL A 74 -15.76 -3.90 -3.69
C VAL A 74 -15.41 -5.30 -4.22
N SER A 75 -16.10 -6.35 -3.79
CA SER A 75 -15.86 -7.70 -4.30
C SER A 75 -16.21 -7.84 -5.78
N GLU A 76 -17.28 -7.21 -6.24
CA GLU A 76 -17.66 -7.16 -7.66
C GLU A 76 -16.59 -6.45 -8.48
N GLU A 77 -16.08 -5.32 -7.98
CA GLU A 77 -15.02 -4.55 -8.66
C GLU A 77 -13.69 -5.32 -8.71
N ILE A 78 -13.27 -5.91 -7.60
CA ILE A 78 -12.06 -6.75 -7.56
C ILE A 78 -12.18 -7.92 -8.54
N ALA A 79 -13.32 -8.62 -8.56
CA ALA A 79 -13.52 -9.74 -9.49
C ALA A 79 -13.44 -9.31 -10.96
N ARG A 80 -13.78 -8.07 -11.28
CA ARG A 80 -13.68 -7.49 -12.63
C ARG A 80 -12.22 -7.13 -13.00
N LEU A 81 -11.43 -6.67 -12.04
CA LEU A 81 -10.09 -6.13 -12.27
C LEU A 81 -8.97 -7.14 -12.10
N THR A 82 -9.16 -8.15 -11.24
CA THR A 82 -8.10 -9.10 -10.89
C THR A 82 -7.82 -10.07 -12.03
N PRO A 83 -6.61 -10.08 -12.57
CA PRO A 83 -6.23 -11.03 -13.62
C PRO A 83 -5.95 -12.43 -13.03
N VAL A 84 -6.04 -13.44 -13.88
CA VAL A 84 -5.74 -14.85 -13.50
C VAL A 84 -4.24 -15.05 -13.17
N VAL A 85 -3.39 -14.30 -13.84
CA VAL A 85 -1.93 -14.30 -13.65
C VAL A 85 -1.44 -12.86 -13.52
N SER A 86 -0.32 -12.69 -12.87
CA SER A 86 0.28 -11.34 -12.72
C SER A 86 0.59 -10.69 -14.07
N THR A 87 0.43 -9.39 -14.14
CA THR A 87 0.68 -8.61 -15.35
C THR A 87 1.73 -7.54 -15.12
N ILE A 88 2.55 -7.31 -16.13
CA ILE A 88 3.46 -6.18 -16.22
C ILE A 88 3.02 -5.36 -17.43
N GLY A 89 2.75 -4.09 -17.21
CA GLY A 89 2.36 -3.14 -18.27
C GLY A 89 3.49 -2.83 -19.23
N ASN A 90 3.28 -1.85 -20.09
CA ASN A 90 4.30 -1.41 -21.06
C ASN A 90 5.33 -0.48 -20.43
N ASN A 91 6.52 -0.39 -21.03
CA ASN A 91 7.61 0.52 -20.64
C ASN A 91 8.08 0.32 -19.19
N VAL A 92 7.93 -0.85 -18.61
CA VAL A 92 8.30 -1.14 -17.23
C VAL A 92 9.77 -1.54 -17.15
N LYS A 93 10.47 -0.98 -16.15
CA LYS A 93 11.87 -1.33 -15.86
C LYS A 93 11.95 -2.01 -14.50
N ILE A 94 12.43 -3.25 -14.47
CA ILE A 94 12.67 -4.02 -13.25
C ILE A 94 14.10 -4.52 -13.26
N VAL A 95 14.93 -4.01 -12.35
CA VAL A 95 16.35 -4.37 -12.31
C VAL A 95 16.85 -4.65 -10.89
N ASN A 96 17.79 -5.59 -10.77
CA ASN A 96 18.52 -5.87 -9.54
C ASN A 96 17.61 -6.19 -8.33
N SER A 97 16.45 -6.79 -8.58
CA SER A 97 15.46 -7.10 -7.53
C SER A 97 15.52 -8.57 -7.14
N LYS A 98 15.23 -8.87 -5.88
CA LYS A 98 15.38 -10.24 -5.38
C LYS A 98 14.14 -11.08 -5.64
N GLU A 99 12.97 -10.63 -5.18
CA GLU A 99 11.72 -11.41 -5.24
C GLU A 99 10.55 -10.53 -5.63
N ILE A 100 9.81 -10.94 -6.67
CA ILE A 100 8.57 -10.29 -7.11
C ILE A 100 7.55 -11.40 -7.37
N THR A 101 6.60 -11.57 -6.45
CA THR A 101 5.60 -12.63 -6.52
C THR A 101 4.19 -12.04 -6.44
N ASN A 102 3.25 -12.63 -7.18
CA ASN A 102 1.84 -12.23 -7.12
C ASN A 102 1.65 -10.71 -7.22
N THR A 103 2.34 -10.05 -8.15
CA THR A 103 2.36 -8.59 -8.23
C THR A 103 1.89 -8.11 -9.59
N ILE A 104 0.88 -7.24 -9.59
CA ILE A 104 0.43 -6.51 -10.78
C ILE A 104 1.22 -5.20 -10.86
N ILE A 105 1.84 -4.93 -12.01
CA ILE A 105 2.63 -3.74 -12.26
C ILE A 105 2.06 -3.04 -13.50
N HIS A 106 1.56 -1.82 -13.33
CA HIS A 106 1.04 -1.03 -14.44
C HIS A 106 2.16 -0.39 -15.27
N ASN A 107 1.78 0.35 -16.33
CA ASN A 107 2.71 0.95 -17.29
C ASN A 107 3.71 1.91 -16.64
N ASP A 108 4.85 2.12 -17.29
CA ASP A 108 5.82 3.18 -16.95
C ASP A 108 6.35 3.13 -15.50
N CYS A 109 6.34 1.96 -14.86
CA CYS A 109 6.84 1.76 -13.51
C CYS A 109 8.34 1.44 -13.53
N GLU A 110 9.08 1.95 -12.55
CA GLU A 110 10.48 1.56 -12.34
C GLU A 110 10.66 0.89 -10.96
N ILE A 111 11.24 -0.32 -10.97
CA ILE A 111 11.60 -1.08 -9.77
C ILE A 111 13.11 -1.35 -9.83
N SER A 112 13.87 -0.82 -8.89
CA SER A 112 15.32 -0.94 -8.87
C SER A 112 15.86 -1.36 -7.50
N GLY A 113 16.26 -2.62 -7.37
CA GLY A 113 16.89 -3.13 -6.15
C GLY A 113 15.91 -3.47 -5.02
N ALA A 114 14.63 -3.70 -5.32
CA ALA A 114 13.66 -4.15 -4.32
C ALA A 114 14.07 -5.49 -3.72
N SER A 115 13.95 -5.64 -2.40
CA SER A 115 14.21 -6.91 -1.73
C SER A 115 13.06 -7.89 -1.90
N ARG A 116 11.82 -7.42 -1.74
CA ARG A 116 10.63 -8.26 -1.91
C ARG A 116 9.39 -7.44 -2.22
N LEU A 117 8.66 -7.87 -3.24
CA LEU A 117 7.30 -7.44 -3.54
C LEU A 117 6.43 -8.70 -3.61
N CYS A 118 5.41 -8.79 -2.77
CA CYS A 118 4.56 -9.97 -2.69
C CYS A 118 3.11 -9.57 -2.50
N ASP A 119 2.22 -10.11 -3.33
CA ASP A 119 0.79 -9.78 -3.32
C ASP A 119 0.53 -8.26 -3.34
N CYS A 120 1.07 -7.59 -4.37
CA CYS A 120 0.97 -6.14 -4.52
C CYS A 120 0.29 -5.75 -5.83
N THR A 121 -0.41 -4.61 -5.80
CA THR A 121 -0.84 -3.89 -7.00
C THR A 121 -0.11 -2.55 -7.06
N ILE A 122 0.61 -2.30 -8.16
CA ILE A 122 1.36 -1.06 -8.40
C ILE A 122 0.70 -0.33 -9.55
N LEU A 123 -0.05 0.72 -9.23
CA LEU A 123 -0.73 1.58 -10.19
C LEU A 123 0.26 2.64 -10.67
N SER A 124 0.57 2.67 -11.94
CA SER A 124 1.56 3.58 -12.53
C SER A 124 1.13 3.98 -13.92
N SER A 125 1.50 5.17 -14.35
CA SER A 125 1.21 5.69 -15.68
C SER A 125 2.31 6.61 -16.19
N GLU A 126 2.29 6.97 -17.49
CA GLU A 126 3.29 7.86 -18.09
C GLU A 126 3.32 9.26 -17.46
N TYR A 127 2.19 9.72 -16.89
CA TYR A 127 2.06 11.04 -16.26
C TYR A 127 2.42 11.03 -14.77
N ALA A 128 2.35 9.86 -14.14
CA ALA A 128 2.57 9.69 -12.71
C ALA A 128 3.17 8.30 -12.43
N ASN A 129 4.42 8.14 -12.81
CA ASN A 129 5.13 6.88 -12.67
C ASN A 129 5.45 6.56 -11.21
N VAL A 130 5.39 5.28 -10.87
CA VAL A 130 5.80 4.78 -9.57
C VAL A 130 7.26 4.35 -9.60
N TYR A 131 7.99 4.69 -8.53
CA TYR A 131 9.37 4.25 -8.32
C TYR A 131 9.51 3.45 -7.03
N ILE A 132 10.02 2.21 -7.14
CA ILE A 132 10.34 1.37 -6.00
C ILE A 132 11.85 1.10 -5.98
N GLY A 133 12.50 1.56 -4.93
CA GLY A 133 13.96 1.58 -4.83
C GLY A 133 14.56 0.46 -3.98
N THR A 134 15.84 0.63 -3.72
CA THR A 134 16.69 -0.38 -3.11
C THR A 134 16.25 -0.76 -1.69
N GLY A 135 16.26 -2.07 -1.45
CA GLY A 135 16.02 -2.65 -0.13
C GLY A 135 14.56 -2.68 0.32
N VAL A 136 13.64 -2.16 -0.50
CA VAL A 136 12.20 -2.11 -0.18
C VAL A 136 11.63 -3.53 -0.02
N ILE A 137 10.81 -3.69 1.01
CA ILE A 137 9.93 -4.84 1.22
C ILE A 137 8.50 -4.33 1.20
N CYS A 138 7.66 -4.86 0.31
CA CYS A 138 6.25 -4.52 0.24
C CYS A 138 5.42 -5.78 0.10
N GLU A 139 4.44 -5.96 0.98
CA GLU A 139 3.60 -7.17 1.04
C GLU A 139 2.13 -6.79 1.20
N ASN A 140 1.24 -7.54 0.53
CA ASN A 140 -0.21 -7.40 0.62
C ASN A 140 -0.69 -5.94 0.50
N SER A 141 -0.14 -5.17 -0.42
CA SER A 141 -0.32 -3.72 -0.44
C SER A 141 -0.67 -3.19 -1.83
N ILE A 142 -1.34 -2.04 -1.84
CA ILE A 142 -1.65 -1.30 -3.06
C ILE A 142 -0.87 0.01 -3.05
N ILE A 143 -0.21 0.33 -4.16
CA ILE A 143 0.59 1.53 -4.35
C ILE A 143 0.03 2.31 -5.53
N SER A 144 -0.41 3.53 -5.29
CA SER A 144 -1.02 4.39 -6.31
C SER A 144 0.00 5.25 -7.04
N GLU A 145 -0.46 5.84 -8.13
CA GLU A 145 0.32 6.60 -9.09
C GLU A 145 1.19 7.70 -8.48
N GLY A 146 2.34 7.95 -9.09
CA GLY A 146 3.26 9.01 -8.71
C GLY A 146 4.00 8.78 -7.40
N SER A 147 3.81 7.64 -6.75
CA SER A 147 4.40 7.35 -5.45
C SER A 147 5.83 6.82 -5.57
N SER A 148 6.65 7.12 -4.57
CA SER A 148 7.98 6.54 -4.43
C SER A 148 8.19 5.88 -3.08
N ILE A 149 8.66 4.62 -3.11
CA ILE A 149 9.01 3.84 -1.92
C ILE A 149 10.46 3.45 -2.05
N ILE A 150 11.32 3.96 -1.18
CA ILE A 150 12.77 3.84 -1.35
C ILE A 150 13.52 3.60 -0.03
N ASN A 151 14.82 3.32 -0.16
CA ASN A 151 15.75 3.30 0.97
C ASN A 151 15.30 2.39 2.11
N SER A 152 15.07 1.11 1.78
CA SER A 152 14.74 0.04 2.74
C SER A 152 13.46 0.26 3.56
N ALA A 153 12.49 0.99 3.03
CA ALA A 153 11.16 1.06 3.63
C ALA A 153 10.50 -0.32 3.65
N LYS A 154 9.68 -0.59 4.68
CA LYS A 154 8.96 -1.86 4.85
C LYS A 154 7.48 -1.58 5.00
N ILE A 155 6.70 -2.12 4.08
CA ILE A 155 5.27 -1.87 3.95
C ILE A 155 4.54 -3.21 3.98
N GLN A 156 3.59 -3.37 4.86
CA GLN A 156 2.79 -4.59 4.96
C GLN A 156 1.32 -4.25 5.21
N ASP A 157 0.42 -4.87 4.45
CA ASP A 157 -1.03 -4.65 4.60
C ASP A 157 -1.38 -3.15 4.58
N CYS A 158 -0.92 -2.42 3.56
CA CYS A 158 -1.08 -0.98 3.47
C CYS A 158 -1.66 -0.53 2.13
N PHE A 159 -2.37 0.59 2.17
CA PHE A 159 -2.73 1.34 0.99
C PHE A 159 -1.90 2.64 0.92
N ILE A 160 -1.17 2.80 -0.16
CA ILE A 160 -0.34 3.98 -0.44
C ILE A 160 -1.01 4.74 -1.58
N GLY A 161 -1.60 5.87 -1.28
CA GLY A 161 -2.28 6.75 -2.23
C GLY A 161 -1.33 7.49 -3.16
N GLU A 162 -1.88 8.38 -3.96
CA GLU A 162 -1.18 9.07 -5.04
C GLU A 162 -0.07 9.98 -4.50
N THR A 163 1.03 10.05 -5.22
CA THR A 163 2.16 10.95 -4.96
C THR A 163 2.71 10.88 -3.53
N CYS A 164 2.63 9.71 -2.90
CA CYS A 164 3.21 9.49 -1.59
C CYS A 164 4.72 9.20 -1.68
N HIS A 165 5.47 9.66 -0.68
CA HIS A 165 6.89 9.37 -0.55
C HIS A 165 7.18 8.65 0.76
N ILE A 166 7.63 7.38 0.69
CA ILE A 166 7.97 6.58 1.86
C ILE A 166 9.44 6.17 1.77
N THR A 167 10.24 6.57 2.76
CA THR A 167 11.69 6.45 2.64
C THR A 167 12.41 6.22 3.96
N ASN A 168 13.73 5.99 3.86
CA ASN A 168 14.67 5.94 4.98
C ASN A 168 14.28 4.94 6.08
N GLY A 169 13.96 3.71 5.66
CA GLY A 169 13.64 2.65 6.60
C GLY A 169 12.33 2.83 7.36
N PHE A 170 11.43 3.70 6.87
CA PHE A 170 10.09 3.80 7.46
C PHE A 170 9.38 2.45 7.42
N THR A 171 8.72 2.08 8.52
CA THR A 171 7.95 0.84 8.61
C THR A 171 6.48 1.13 8.76
N ALA A 172 5.64 0.46 7.97
CA ALA A 172 4.20 0.61 8.04
C ALA A 172 3.50 -0.75 8.02
N SER A 173 2.49 -0.89 8.87
CA SER A 173 1.60 -2.04 8.86
C SER A 173 0.15 -1.63 9.13
N GLN A 174 -0.81 -2.35 8.52
CA GLN A 174 -2.25 -2.13 8.71
C GLN A 174 -2.65 -0.64 8.59
N SER A 175 -2.02 0.09 7.68
CA SER A 175 -2.12 1.55 7.61
C SER A 175 -2.48 2.04 6.21
N ILE A 176 -3.11 3.20 6.14
CA ILE A 176 -3.40 3.87 4.89
C ILE A 176 -2.79 5.27 4.86
N PHE A 177 -2.22 5.62 3.71
CA PHE A 177 -1.60 6.91 3.45
C PHE A 177 -2.21 7.46 2.17
N PHE A 178 -2.93 8.57 2.27
CA PHE A 178 -3.54 9.20 1.10
C PHE A 178 -2.66 10.31 0.51
N ALA A 179 -3.12 10.86 -0.58
CA ALA A 179 -2.38 11.69 -1.50
C ALA A 179 -1.39 12.69 -0.86
N ASN A 180 -0.20 12.78 -1.44
CA ASN A 180 0.87 13.69 -1.00
C ASN A 180 1.32 13.48 0.46
N SER A 181 1.27 12.25 0.96
CA SER A 181 1.82 11.93 2.27
C SER A 181 3.30 11.60 2.19
N HIS A 182 4.11 12.14 3.11
CA HIS A 182 5.55 11.93 3.17
C HIS A 182 5.95 11.30 4.49
N MET A 183 6.51 10.06 4.45
CA MET A 183 6.86 9.29 5.63
C MET A 183 8.34 8.86 5.58
N ALA A 184 9.09 9.21 6.61
CA ALA A 184 10.50 8.87 6.70
C ALA A 184 10.96 8.59 8.14
N ASN A 185 11.92 7.68 8.31
CA ASN A 185 12.67 7.45 9.57
C ASN A 185 11.82 7.00 10.79
N GLY A 186 10.57 6.65 10.63
CA GLY A 186 9.64 6.32 11.72
C GLY A 186 8.87 5.05 11.49
N GLU A 187 7.74 4.94 12.19
CA GLU A 187 6.82 3.81 12.05
C GLU A 187 5.36 4.26 12.08
N ALA A 188 4.51 3.48 11.42
CA ALA A 188 3.06 3.59 11.50
C ALA A 188 2.44 2.19 11.64
N CYS A 189 1.49 2.04 12.56
CA CYS A 189 0.72 0.82 12.72
C CYS A 189 -0.74 1.16 13.00
N ALA A 190 -1.65 0.54 12.26
CA ALA A 190 -3.09 0.77 12.36
C ALA A 190 -3.46 2.27 12.23
N THR A 191 -2.86 2.96 11.28
CA THR A 191 -2.95 4.42 11.16
C THR A 191 -3.74 4.82 9.92
N PHE A 192 -4.65 5.78 10.08
CA PHE A 192 -5.32 6.48 8.99
C PHE A 192 -4.60 7.81 8.73
N CYS A 193 -3.81 7.90 7.68
CA CYS A 193 -3.18 9.13 7.22
C CYS A 193 -3.93 9.67 6.00
N GLY A 194 -4.76 10.69 6.21
CA GLY A 194 -5.41 11.44 5.15
C GLY A 194 -4.41 12.25 4.31
N PRO A 195 -4.86 12.92 3.26
CA PRO A 195 -3.98 13.66 2.36
C PRO A 195 -3.10 14.69 3.09
N PHE A 196 -1.88 14.90 2.57
CA PHE A 196 -0.91 15.86 3.10
C PHE A 196 -0.45 15.56 4.53
N SER A 197 -0.31 14.29 4.88
CA SER A 197 0.29 13.87 6.15
C SER A 197 1.79 13.73 6.02
N VAL A 198 2.54 14.34 6.92
CA VAL A 198 4.00 14.42 6.86
C VAL A 198 4.64 13.94 8.15
N SER A 199 5.65 13.08 8.04
CA SER A 199 6.52 12.65 9.12
C SER A 199 7.93 12.41 8.59
N HIS A 200 8.79 13.42 8.66
CA HIS A 200 10.16 13.35 8.12
C HIS A 200 11.22 12.84 9.11
N HIS A 201 10.93 12.90 10.38
CA HIS A 201 11.85 12.52 11.46
C HIS A 201 11.34 11.30 12.21
N LYS A 202 12.16 10.75 13.11
CA LYS A 202 11.74 9.61 13.94
C LYS A 202 10.47 9.94 14.70
N SER A 203 9.42 9.20 14.39
CA SER A 203 8.10 9.32 15.01
C SER A 203 7.45 7.95 15.07
N THR A 204 6.53 7.79 16.01
CA THR A 204 5.73 6.59 16.19
C THR A 204 4.26 6.98 16.04
N LEU A 205 3.60 6.46 15.00
CA LEU A 205 2.20 6.72 14.69
C LEU A 205 1.42 5.42 14.87
N LEU A 206 0.76 5.27 16.03
CA LEU A 206 0.03 4.04 16.38
C LEU A 206 -1.44 4.34 16.62
N ILE A 207 -2.32 3.57 15.97
CA ILE A 207 -3.77 3.59 16.21
C ILE A 207 -4.33 5.01 16.12
N GLY A 208 -3.89 5.77 15.12
CA GLY A 208 -4.18 7.19 15.00
C GLY A 208 -4.89 7.55 13.71
N GLY A 209 -5.77 8.56 13.78
CA GLY A 209 -6.45 9.14 12.62
C GLY A 209 -6.04 10.58 12.39
N MET A 210 -5.34 10.83 11.29
CA MET A 210 -4.96 12.16 10.83
C MET A 210 -5.67 12.40 9.51
N TYR A 211 -6.79 13.10 9.54
CA TYR A 211 -7.67 13.17 8.36
C TYR A 211 -7.16 14.05 7.24
N SER A 212 -6.32 15.05 7.53
CA SER A 212 -5.68 15.91 6.53
C SER A 212 -4.67 16.87 7.16
N PHE A 213 -3.66 17.32 6.39
CA PHE A 213 -2.70 18.36 6.74
C PHE A 213 -2.00 18.16 8.10
N TYR A 214 -1.60 16.94 8.38
CA TYR A 214 -0.88 16.61 9.60
C TYR A 214 0.63 16.68 9.38
N ASN A 215 1.35 17.25 10.35
CA ASN A 215 2.80 17.25 10.37
C ASN A 215 3.31 16.74 11.71
N ALA A 216 3.92 15.56 11.72
CA ALA A 216 4.57 14.99 12.89
C ALA A 216 5.96 15.61 13.08
N GLY A 217 6.16 16.34 14.16
CA GLY A 217 7.49 16.82 14.55
C GLY A 217 8.43 15.68 14.99
N SER A 218 9.72 16.01 15.14
CA SER A 218 10.73 15.06 15.65
C SER A 218 10.33 14.51 17.02
N GLY A 219 10.40 13.19 17.19
CA GLY A 219 10.08 12.52 18.44
C GLY A 219 8.59 12.42 18.73
N THR A 220 7.73 12.74 17.77
CA THR A 220 6.29 12.54 17.94
C THR A 220 5.99 11.09 18.30
N ASN A 221 5.30 10.91 19.42
CA ASN A 221 4.69 9.64 19.81
C ASN A 221 3.18 9.84 19.81
N PHE A 222 2.57 9.50 18.69
CA PHE A 222 1.12 9.54 18.51
C PHE A 222 0.58 8.13 18.67
N SER A 223 0.17 7.77 19.88
CA SER A 223 -0.35 6.44 20.16
C SER A 223 -1.58 6.48 21.03
N ASN A 224 -2.53 5.59 20.79
CA ASN A 224 -3.73 5.48 21.59
C ASN A 224 -3.61 4.35 22.62
N HIS A 225 -2.93 4.60 23.73
CA HIS A 225 -2.78 3.62 24.81
C HIS A 225 -4.10 3.34 25.55
N ALA A 226 -5.04 4.27 25.58
CA ALA A 226 -6.34 4.07 26.23
C ALA A 226 -7.10 2.87 25.63
N TYR A 227 -6.91 2.59 24.38
CA TYR A 227 -7.49 1.43 23.71
C TYR A 227 -7.02 0.09 24.30
N LYS A 228 -5.74 -0.01 24.68
CA LYS A 228 -5.16 -1.24 25.27
C LYS A 228 -5.55 -1.44 26.73
N MET A 229 -5.99 -0.40 27.39
CA MET A 229 -6.36 -0.47 28.80
C MET A 229 -7.83 -0.82 29.01
N GLY A 230 -8.64 -0.78 27.95
CA GLY A 230 -10.06 -1.16 27.93
C GLY A 230 -10.88 -0.73 29.15
N PRO A 231 -12.20 -0.70 29.12
CA PRO A 231 -12.96 -0.62 30.34
C PRO A 231 -12.84 -1.94 31.12
#